data_91a33685bd6fb6fafb708f788487cd5d
#
_entry.id   91a33685bd6fb6fafb708f788487cd5d
#
_cell.length_a   1.000
_cell.length_b   1.000
_cell.length_c   1.000
_cell.angle_alpha   90.00
_cell.angle_beta   90.00
_cell.angle_gamma   90.00
#
_symmetry.space_group_name_H-M   'P 1'
#
loop_
_entity.id
_entity.type
_entity.pdbx_description
1 polymer ?
#
loop_
_entity_poly.entity_id
_entity_poly.type
_entity_poly.pdbx_seq_one_letter_code
_entity_poly.pdbx_strand_id
1 'polypeptide(L)'
;MMTNKIYAVGAAGVIALSLAACGTSSGSGGGPASGSTAADTGSMPTVKLMVGGIDKQIYLPYQLAEQLGYYKKYGVNVELSTEQHGGVGAEDAMASGQVDMTGAWYIHTIDFQAKGKNVINLVQLSGAPGERVMCSPNANVKSAADFKGKTIGVTDLGSGTDELTQFLASKAGLSTKDYHTLAVGSGATAIAAIQRGTADCVMTTQPTVGALETKNLAVSTIDLATAEGAKAALGGEAPAAGLLAQSDWVKTHEDAAQKVVNALVETMHWISSHSAADIADKLPTSYVQNSTISKDQYVSALDKDKGQFLPDGIMPAGGPKTIFDMEKTIGVDTSKVNISDTFTNKYADVANKLLGITTTTTPAGADG
;
A
#
# COMPACT_ATOMS: atom_id res chain seq x y z
N MET A 1 -0.02 53.48 7.29
CA MET A 1 0.38 54.31 8.44
C MET A 1 -0.16 53.64 9.70
N MET A 2 0.68 53.42 10.69
CA MET A 2 0.57 52.79 12.01
C MET A 2 1.17 51.36 12.04
N THR A 3 2.43 51.32 12.24
CA THR A 3 3.39 51.32 13.38
C THR A 3 3.26 50.14 14.34
N ASN A 4 4.32 49.32 14.27
CA ASN A 4 5.04 48.50 15.25
C ASN A 4 4.55 48.45 16.69
N LYS A 5 4.64 47.28 17.31
CA LYS A 5 5.35 47.12 18.60
C LYS A 5 5.92 45.71 18.78
N ILE A 6 7.24 45.68 18.85
CA ILE A 6 8.11 44.60 19.32
C ILE A 6 8.09 44.64 20.86
N TYR A 7 7.98 43.48 21.52
CA TYR A 7 8.41 43.29 22.90
C TYR A 7 9.33 42.07 22.99
N ALA A 8 10.61 42.37 23.21
CA ALA A 8 11.59 41.43 23.72
C ALA A 8 11.63 41.54 25.25
N VAL A 9 11.59 40.42 25.96
CA VAL A 9 12.02 40.35 27.36
C VAL A 9 12.84 39.07 27.49
N GLY A 10 14.12 39.26 27.79
CA GLY A 10 15.03 38.21 28.24
C GLY A 10 15.03 38.13 29.77
N ALA A 11 15.31 36.98 30.30
CA ALA A 11 15.85 36.80 31.64
C ALA A 11 16.67 35.51 31.73
N ALA A 12 17.88 35.70 32.23
CA ALA A 12 18.94 34.74 32.44
C ALA A 12 18.87 34.05 33.82
N GLY A 13 19.63 32.98 33.96
CA GLY A 13 20.15 32.47 35.23
C GLY A 13 19.44 31.13 35.65
N VAL A 14 20.10 30.12 36.07
CA VAL A 14 21.26 29.92 36.98
C VAL A 14 21.78 28.49 36.80
N ILE A 15 23.08 28.36 36.74
CA ILE A 15 23.85 27.13 36.79
C ILE A 15 23.93 26.66 38.27
N ALA A 16 23.71 25.37 38.50
CA ALA A 16 24.11 24.72 39.76
C ALA A 16 24.89 23.44 39.44
N LEU A 17 26.22 23.55 39.59
CA LEU A 17 27.12 22.40 39.73
C LEU A 17 26.98 21.81 41.12
N SER A 18 26.89 20.51 41.23
CA SER A 18 27.18 19.77 42.46
C SER A 18 28.14 18.62 42.19
N LEU A 19 29.39 18.81 42.60
CA LEU A 19 30.39 17.75 42.81
C LEU A 19 30.13 17.06 44.13
N ALA A 20 30.25 15.73 44.14
CA ALA A 20 30.60 14.94 45.35
C ALA A 20 31.11 13.60 44.83
N ALA A 21 32.33 13.30 44.96
CA ALA A 21 33.21 12.84 46.01
C ALA A 21 33.40 11.30 45.97
N CYS A 22 34.65 10.92 45.68
CA CYS A 22 35.20 9.56 45.77
C CYS A 22 35.13 8.96 47.14
N GLY A 23 34.80 7.69 47.23
CA GLY A 23 35.01 6.85 48.39
C GLY A 23 35.56 5.51 48.00
N THR A 24 36.88 5.29 48.23
CA THR A 24 37.58 4.02 48.10
C THR A 24 37.37 3.21 49.40
N SER A 25 36.96 1.96 49.29
CA SER A 25 37.28 0.92 50.29
C SER A 25 37.39 -0.45 49.64
N SER A 26 38.55 -1.01 49.72
CA SER A 26 38.95 -2.36 49.39
C SER A 26 38.35 -3.38 50.35
N GLY A 27 37.80 -4.49 49.80
CA GLY A 27 37.40 -5.67 50.57
C GLY A 27 37.30 -6.89 49.67
N SER A 28 38.26 -7.81 49.81
CA SER A 28 38.36 -9.10 49.18
C SER A 28 37.26 -10.06 49.62
N GLY A 29 36.64 -10.81 48.71
CA GLY A 29 35.78 -11.94 49.01
C GLY A 29 35.24 -12.59 47.74
N GLY A 30 35.91 -13.67 47.29
CA GLY A 30 35.52 -14.44 46.14
C GLY A 30 34.28 -15.33 46.40
N GLY A 31 33.35 -15.31 45.48
CA GLY A 31 32.30 -16.29 45.31
C GLY A 31 31.89 -16.29 43.86
N PRO A 32 31.59 -17.47 43.22
CA PRO A 32 31.22 -17.48 41.79
C PRO A 32 29.86 -16.85 41.67
N ALA A 33 29.83 -15.68 41.00
CA ALA A 33 28.59 -15.05 40.58
C ALA A 33 28.00 -15.89 39.45
N SER A 34 26.90 -16.58 39.76
CA SER A 34 25.97 -17.06 38.75
C SER A 34 25.55 -15.86 37.89
N GLY A 35 26.03 -15.84 36.69
CA GLY A 35 25.61 -14.87 35.66
C GLY A 35 24.13 -15.08 35.38
N SER A 36 23.29 -14.34 36.06
CA SER A 36 21.95 -14.07 35.63
C SER A 36 22.12 -13.22 34.34
N THR A 37 22.04 -13.85 33.20
CA THR A 37 21.78 -13.16 31.96
C THR A 37 20.40 -12.51 32.13
N ALA A 38 20.41 -11.22 32.49
CA ALA A 38 19.22 -10.39 32.33
C ALA A 38 18.80 -10.58 30.88
N ALA A 39 17.64 -11.22 30.69
CA ALA A 39 16.98 -11.21 29.40
C ALA A 39 16.85 -9.74 29.02
N ASP A 40 17.51 -9.37 27.96
CA ASP A 40 17.34 -8.07 27.31
C ASP A 40 15.84 -7.96 27.00
N THR A 41 15.08 -7.23 27.83
CA THR A 41 13.71 -6.84 27.53
C THR A 41 13.79 -5.74 26.48
N GLY A 42 14.34 -6.10 25.29
CA GLY A 42 14.44 -5.23 24.15
C GLY A 42 13.07 -4.63 23.87
N SER A 43 12.98 -3.31 23.85
CA SER A 43 11.78 -2.62 23.42
C SER A 43 11.41 -3.14 22.02
N MET A 44 10.13 -3.43 21.78
CA MET A 44 9.66 -3.83 20.46
C MET A 44 10.13 -2.78 19.42
N PRO A 45 10.73 -3.21 18.31
CA PRO A 45 11.08 -2.28 17.26
C PRO A 45 9.83 -1.53 16.78
N THR A 46 9.97 -0.24 16.53
CA THR A 46 8.91 0.58 15.93
C THR A 46 9.18 0.73 14.44
N VAL A 47 8.16 0.49 13.63
CA VAL A 47 8.17 0.66 12.17
C VAL A 47 7.13 1.68 11.79
N LYS A 48 7.53 2.75 11.12
CA LYS A 48 6.62 3.74 10.53
C LYS A 48 6.17 3.25 9.17
N LEU A 49 4.87 3.06 9.01
CA LEU A 49 4.28 2.57 7.78
C LEU A 49 3.20 3.54 7.28
N MET A 50 3.38 4.08 6.08
CA MET A 50 2.38 4.94 5.44
C MET A 50 1.68 4.20 4.31
N VAL A 51 0.36 4.32 4.22
CA VAL A 51 -0.45 3.63 3.21
C VAL A 51 -1.09 4.65 2.28
N GLY A 52 -1.04 4.39 1.00
CA GLY A 52 -1.60 5.24 -0.06
C GLY A 52 -3.14 5.19 -0.12
N GLY A 53 -3.81 5.67 0.93
CA GLY A 53 -5.27 5.63 1.08
C GLY A 53 -5.70 4.37 1.82
N ILE A 54 -5.46 4.33 3.12
CA ILE A 54 -5.71 3.17 3.99
C ILE A 54 -7.19 2.75 4.07
N ASP A 55 -8.12 3.63 3.71
CA ASP A 55 -9.57 3.40 3.64
C ASP A 55 -10.03 2.65 2.37
N LYS A 56 -9.14 2.47 1.39
CA LYS A 56 -9.39 1.62 0.22
C LYS A 56 -9.35 0.15 0.61
N GLN A 57 -10.31 -0.64 0.13
CA GLN A 57 -10.38 -2.07 0.50
C GLN A 57 -9.13 -2.86 0.05
N ILE A 58 -8.44 -2.46 -1.00
CA ILE A 58 -7.19 -3.12 -1.43
C ILE A 58 -6.07 -3.05 -0.37
N TYR A 59 -6.13 -2.07 0.54
CA TYR A 59 -5.19 -1.89 1.64
C TYR A 59 -5.72 -2.36 3.00
N LEU A 60 -6.89 -3.00 3.01
CA LEU A 60 -7.52 -3.57 4.21
C LEU A 60 -6.55 -4.36 5.12
N PRO A 61 -5.62 -5.19 4.60
CA PRO A 61 -4.76 -5.99 5.47
C PRO A 61 -3.95 -5.19 6.48
N TYR A 62 -3.55 -3.95 6.19
CA TYR A 62 -2.76 -3.13 7.11
C TYR A 62 -3.53 -2.75 8.37
N GLN A 63 -4.74 -2.21 8.21
CA GLN A 63 -5.58 -1.83 9.33
C GLN A 63 -6.11 -3.06 10.07
N LEU A 64 -6.45 -4.12 9.34
CA LEU A 64 -6.96 -5.34 9.94
C LEU A 64 -5.91 -6.05 10.79
N ALA A 65 -4.63 -6.06 10.38
CA ALA A 65 -3.52 -6.58 11.17
C ALA A 65 -3.40 -5.87 12.53
N GLU A 66 -3.58 -4.54 12.55
CA GLU A 66 -3.62 -3.76 13.79
C GLU A 66 -4.82 -4.14 14.66
N GLN A 67 -6.03 -4.23 14.08
CA GLN A 67 -7.25 -4.56 14.81
C GLN A 67 -7.24 -5.99 15.38
N LEU A 68 -6.62 -6.94 14.67
CA LEU A 68 -6.43 -8.32 15.12
C LEU A 68 -5.27 -8.46 16.12
N GLY A 69 -4.49 -7.39 16.34
CA GLY A 69 -3.34 -7.38 17.25
C GLY A 69 -2.13 -8.15 16.73
N TYR A 70 -2.07 -8.43 15.42
CA TYR A 70 -1.02 -9.28 14.86
C TYR A 70 0.36 -8.61 14.84
N TYR A 71 0.45 -7.28 14.68
CA TYR A 71 1.74 -6.59 14.83
C TYR A 71 2.33 -6.81 16.24
N LYS A 72 1.53 -6.64 17.29
CA LYS A 72 1.95 -6.90 18.67
C LYS A 72 2.25 -8.37 18.93
N LYS A 73 1.47 -9.28 18.34
CA LYS A 73 1.71 -10.73 18.41
C LYS A 73 3.10 -11.10 17.95
N TYR A 74 3.58 -10.46 16.88
CA TYR A 74 4.92 -10.71 16.33
C TYR A 74 6.01 -9.82 16.94
N GLY A 75 5.68 -8.99 17.92
CA GLY A 75 6.66 -8.19 18.66
C GLY A 75 7.20 -7.00 17.83
N VAL A 76 6.36 -6.34 17.06
CA VAL A 76 6.64 -5.09 16.38
C VAL A 76 5.56 -4.06 16.71
N ASN A 77 5.96 -2.81 16.92
CA ASN A 77 5.06 -1.67 17.01
C ASN A 77 5.00 -1.00 15.62
N VAL A 78 3.82 -0.98 14.99
CA VAL A 78 3.64 -0.34 13.69
C VAL A 78 2.89 0.98 13.86
N GLU A 79 3.52 2.08 13.50
CA GLU A 79 2.90 3.40 13.44
C GLU A 79 2.26 3.56 12.05
N LEU A 80 0.97 3.20 11.96
CA LEU A 80 0.20 3.35 10.72
C LEU A 80 -0.16 4.81 10.48
N SER A 81 0.08 5.26 9.27
CA SER A 81 -0.36 6.56 8.75
C SER A 81 -0.92 6.40 7.33
N THR A 82 -1.55 7.43 6.81
CA THR A 82 -2.14 7.42 5.48
C THR A 82 -2.00 8.77 4.80
N GLU A 83 -2.04 8.74 3.48
CA GLU A 83 -2.17 9.91 2.64
C GLU A 83 -3.22 9.65 1.55
N GLN A 84 -3.62 10.68 0.80
CA GLN A 84 -4.77 10.59 -0.12
C GLN A 84 -4.38 10.69 -1.61
N HIS A 85 -3.09 10.77 -1.93
CA HIS A 85 -2.56 10.95 -3.29
C HIS A 85 -2.21 9.61 -3.99
N GLY A 86 -2.97 8.55 -3.71
CA GLY A 86 -2.92 7.30 -4.45
C GLY A 86 -1.64 6.48 -4.36
N GLY A 87 -0.90 6.61 -3.28
CA GLY A 87 0.38 5.93 -3.07
C GLY A 87 1.58 6.86 -3.28
N VAL A 88 1.51 7.81 -4.18
CA VAL A 88 2.64 8.71 -4.53
C VAL A 88 3.21 9.41 -3.30
N GLY A 89 2.36 10.00 -2.45
CA GLY A 89 2.82 10.66 -1.23
C GLY A 89 3.42 9.71 -0.20
N ALA A 90 2.88 8.48 -0.07
CA ALA A 90 3.42 7.46 0.82
C ALA A 90 4.78 6.94 0.34
N GLU A 91 4.94 6.79 -0.96
CA GLU A 91 6.18 6.39 -1.61
C GLU A 91 7.27 7.46 -1.48
N ASP A 92 6.92 8.72 -1.68
CA ASP A 92 7.82 9.85 -1.48
C ASP A 92 8.27 9.96 -0.02
N ALA A 93 7.36 9.72 0.94
CA ALA A 93 7.70 9.68 2.36
C ALA A 93 8.68 8.55 2.68
N MET A 94 8.50 7.36 2.09
CA MET A 94 9.44 6.24 2.22
C MET A 94 10.78 6.56 1.53
N ALA A 95 10.75 7.07 0.30
CA ALA A 95 11.95 7.38 -0.46
C ALA A 95 12.80 8.49 0.16
N SER A 96 12.19 9.38 0.96
CA SER A 96 12.87 10.44 1.73
C SER A 96 13.27 10.01 3.16
N GLY A 97 12.88 8.81 3.59
CA GLY A 97 13.17 8.29 4.94
C GLY A 97 12.28 8.89 6.04
N GLN A 98 11.14 9.51 5.71
CA GLN A 98 10.16 9.97 6.70
C GLN A 98 9.41 8.80 7.31
N VAL A 99 9.19 7.73 6.53
CA VAL A 99 8.67 6.44 6.97
C VAL A 99 9.57 5.32 6.51
N ASP A 100 9.47 4.18 7.17
CA ASP A 100 10.32 3.02 6.93
C ASP A 100 9.79 2.15 5.78
N MET A 101 8.47 2.03 5.70
CA MET A 101 7.78 1.21 4.71
C MET A 101 6.55 1.94 4.17
N THR A 102 6.10 1.52 3.00
CA THR A 102 4.85 2.00 2.41
C THR A 102 3.96 0.86 1.92
N GLY A 103 2.65 1.01 2.16
CA GLY A 103 1.61 0.25 1.50
C GLY A 103 1.25 0.91 0.18
N ALA A 104 1.77 0.38 -0.92
CA ALA A 104 1.61 0.92 -2.26
C ALA A 104 1.55 -0.20 -3.30
N TRP A 105 1.60 0.13 -4.59
CA TRP A 105 1.57 -0.89 -5.62
C TRP A 105 2.96 -1.36 -6.02
N TYR A 106 3.07 -2.63 -6.37
CA TYR A 106 4.30 -3.26 -6.84
C TYR A 106 4.93 -2.53 -8.03
N ILE A 107 4.13 -1.99 -8.96
CA ILE A 107 4.58 -1.27 -10.16
C ILE A 107 5.64 -0.21 -9.83
N HIS A 108 5.47 0.51 -8.71
CA HIS A 108 6.38 1.57 -8.31
C HIS A 108 7.77 1.09 -7.89
N THR A 109 7.97 -0.21 -7.62
CA THR A 109 9.33 -0.74 -7.45
C THR A 109 10.13 -0.64 -8.75
N ILE A 110 9.45 -0.82 -9.89
CA ILE A 110 10.02 -0.67 -11.23
C ILE A 110 10.37 0.79 -11.50
N ASP A 111 9.44 1.72 -11.19
CA ASP A 111 9.66 3.16 -11.33
C ASP A 111 10.85 3.65 -10.53
N PHE A 112 10.97 3.20 -9.27
CA PHE A 112 12.09 3.56 -8.42
C PHE A 112 13.40 3.03 -8.98
N GLN A 113 13.44 1.78 -9.43
CA GLN A 113 14.65 1.22 -10.02
C GLN A 113 15.02 1.89 -11.35
N ALA A 114 14.05 2.24 -12.19
CA ALA A 114 14.29 3.02 -13.41
C ALA A 114 14.97 4.37 -13.10
N LYS A 115 14.64 4.96 -11.94
CA LYS A 115 15.22 6.21 -11.40
C LYS A 115 16.50 5.95 -10.57
N GLY A 116 17.00 4.71 -10.52
CA GLY A 116 18.22 4.34 -9.78
C GLY A 116 18.07 4.22 -8.26
N LYS A 117 16.84 4.06 -7.76
CA LYS A 117 16.54 3.82 -6.34
C LYS A 117 16.15 2.36 -6.12
N ASN A 118 16.77 1.69 -5.17
CA ASN A 118 16.50 0.28 -4.87
C ASN A 118 15.36 0.15 -3.86
N VAL A 119 14.14 0.04 -4.37
CA VAL A 119 12.93 -0.27 -3.61
C VAL A 119 12.50 -1.70 -3.94
N ILE A 120 12.10 -2.45 -2.92
CA ILE A 120 11.74 -3.86 -3.04
C ILE A 120 10.36 -4.11 -2.41
N ASN A 121 9.56 -4.97 -3.04
CA ASN A 121 8.31 -5.49 -2.48
C ASN A 121 8.60 -6.71 -1.60
N LEU A 122 8.17 -6.68 -0.33
CA LEU A 122 8.47 -7.68 0.69
C LEU A 122 7.37 -8.74 0.85
N VAL A 123 6.14 -8.39 0.53
CA VAL A 123 4.96 -9.26 0.57
C VAL A 123 3.92 -8.74 -0.41
N GLN A 124 3.34 -9.64 -1.21
CA GLN A 124 2.30 -9.28 -2.15
C GLN A 124 0.92 -9.45 -1.51
N LEU A 125 0.12 -8.39 -1.46
CA LEU A 125 -1.20 -8.45 -0.85
C LEU A 125 -2.26 -8.86 -1.85
N SER A 126 -2.19 -8.38 -3.09
CA SER A 126 -3.22 -8.66 -4.11
C SER A 126 -2.64 -9.19 -5.41
N GLY A 127 -3.33 -10.17 -6.00
CA GLY A 127 -3.00 -10.76 -7.30
C GLY A 127 -3.58 -10.00 -8.50
N ALA A 128 -4.41 -8.98 -8.23
CA ALA A 128 -5.02 -8.12 -9.23
C ALA A 128 -5.03 -6.67 -8.75
N PRO A 129 -5.20 -5.68 -9.66
CA PRO A 129 -5.24 -4.27 -9.30
C PRO A 129 -6.36 -3.87 -8.33
N GLY A 130 -7.46 -4.61 -8.29
CA GLY A 130 -8.62 -4.26 -7.47
C GLY A 130 -9.40 -3.05 -7.99
N GLU A 131 -9.07 -2.56 -9.17
CA GLU A 131 -9.60 -1.32 -9.75
C GLU A 131 -10.67 -1.62 -10.81
N ARG A 132 -11.51 -0.60 -11.07
CA ARG A 132 -12.45 -0.58 -12.20
C ARG A 132 -12.42 0.78 -12.86
N VAL A 133 -12.60 0.80 -14.18
CA VAL A 133 -12.93 2.03 -14.89
C VAL A 133 -14.44 2.24 -14.78
N MET A 134 -14.82 3.20 -13.96
CA MET A 134 -16.20 3.56 -13.69
C MET A 134 -16.59 4.78 -14.51
N CYS A 135 -17.48 4.63 -15.49
CA CYS A 135 -17.84 5.70 -16.39
C CYS A 135 -19.29 6.18 -16.19
N SER A 136 -19.49 7.49 -16.28
CA SER A 136 -20.82 8.07 -16.36
C SER A 136 -21.59 7.44 -17.54
N PRO A 137 -22.87 7.06 -17.40
CA PRO A 137 -23.66 6.51 -18.50
C PRO A 137 -23.69 7.43 -19.72
N ASN A 138 -23.61 8.75 -19.52
CA ASN A 138 -23.59 9.75 -20.59
C ASN A 138 -22.26 9.86 -21.32
N ALA A 139 -21.19 9.29 -20.77
CA ALA A 139 -19.88 9.34 -21.40
C ALA A 139 -19.78 8.43 -22.63
N ASN A 140 -20.66 7.43 -22.77
CA ASN A 140 -20.67 6.46 -23.86
C ASN A 140 -19.33 5.72 -24.02
N VAL A 141 -18.64 5.42 -22.91
CA VAL A 141 -17.40 4.65 -22.89
C VAL A 141 -17.74 3.19 -22.62
N LYS A 142 -17.29 2.29 -23.47
CA LYS A 142 -17.47 0.83 -23.38
C LYS A 142 -16.14 0.08 -23.32
N SER A 143 -15.07 0.72 -23.75
CA SER A 143 -13.72 0.16 -23.80
C SER A 143 -12.70 1.29 -23.74
N ALA A 144 -11.42 0.94 -23.60
CA ALA A 144 -10.34 1.93 -23.61
C ALA A 144 -10.21 2.68 -24.97
N ALA A 145 -10.69 2.11 -26.07
CA ALA A 145 -10.72 2.81 -27.36
C ALA A 145 -11.63 4.06 -27.35
N ASP A 146 -12.62 4.08 -26.45
CA ASP A 146 -13.56 5.19 -26.30
C ASP A 146 -13.02 6.32 -25.41
N PHE A 147 -11.79 6.21 -24.87
CA PHE A 147 -11.15 7.26 -24.08
C PHE A 147 -10.83 8.50 -24.90
N LYS A 148 -10.81 8.39 -26.23
CA LYS A 148 -10.50 9.54 -27.09
C LYS A 148 -11.42 10.73 -26.83
N GLY A 149 -10.80 11.87 -26.48
CA GLY A 149 -11.48 13.11 -26.12
C GLY A 149 -12.17 13.11 -24.76
N LYS A 150 -11.96 12.07 -23.93
CA LYS A 150 -12.53 11.94 -22.60
C LYS A 150 -11.57 12.43 -21.51
N THR A 151 -12.13 12.76 -20.37
CA THR A 151 -11.39 13.00 -19.12
C THR A 151 -11.52 11.79 -18.19
N ILE A 152 -10.41 11.15 -17.91
CA ILE A 152 -10.32 9.98 -17.01
C ILE A 152 -9.74 10.45 -15.69
N GLY A 153 -10.53 10.34 -14.62
CA GLY A 153 -10.07 10.63 -13.26
C GLY A 153 -9.19 9.48 -12.74
N VAL A 154 -8.05 9.83 -12.18
CA VAL A 154 -7.10 8.92 -11.53
C VAL A 154 -6.84 9.39 -10.11
N THR A 155 -6.28 8.56 -9.23
CA THR A 155 -6.02 9.00 -7.85
C THR A 155 -5.04 10.16 -7.81
N ASP A 156 -3.91 10.05 -8.50
CA ASP A 156 -3.00 11.16 -8.77
C ASP A 156 -2.24 10.89 -10.07
N LEU A 157 -1.60 11.91 -10.64
CA LEU A 157 -0.73 11.72 -11.79
C LEU A 157 0.53 10.97 -11.37
N GLY A 158 0.93 9.96 -12.14
CA GLY A 158 2.03 9.05 -11.80
C GLY A 158 1.67 8.01 -10.74
N SER A 159 0.39 7.88 -10.36
CA SER A 159 -0.08 6.77 -9.54
C SER A 159 -0.35 5.52 -10.39
N GLY A 160 -0.42 4.35 -9.76
CA GLY A 160 -0.77 3.11 -10.48
C GLY A 160 -2.09 3.19 -11.26
N THR A 161 -3.07 4.01 -10.82
CA THR A 161 -4.31 4.24 -11.59
C THR A 161 -4.08 5.07 -12.84
N ASP A 162 -3.14 6.02 -12.83
CA ASP A 162 -2.73 6.77 -14.01
C ASP A 162 -1.98 5.88 -15.01
N GLU A 163 -1.04 5.08 -14.53
CA GLU A 163 -0.25 4.14 -15.32
C GLU A 163 -1.12 3.05 -15.97
N LEU A 164 -2.06 2.47 -15.23
CA LEU A 164 -3.06 1.56 -15.80
C LEU A 164 -3.91 2.24 -16.88
N THR A 165 -4.32 3.49 -16.67
CA THR A 165 -5.08 4.25 -17.65
C THR A 165 -4.27 4.46 -18.93
N GLN A 166 -2.99 4.83 -18.81
CA GLN A 166 -2.07 5.00 -19.93
C GLN A 166 -1.85 3.68 -20.68
N PHE A 167 -1.67 2.59 -19.94
CA PHE A 167 -1.49 1.26 -20.54
C PHE A 167 -2.72 0.80 -21.33
N LEU A 168 -3.91 0.90 -20.73
CA LEU A 168 -5.16 0.54 -21.40
C LEU A 168 -5.39 1.37 -22.66
N ALA A 169 -5.14 2.67 -22.59
CA ALA A 169 -5.22 3.58 -23.74
C ALA A 169 -4.20 3.20 -24.82
N SER A 170 -2.95 2.93 -24.45
CA SER A 170 -1.89 2.52 -25.37
C SER A 170 -2.24 1.21 -26.09
N LYS A 171 -2.77 0.21 -25.39
CA LYS A 171 -3.28 -1.05 -25.99
C LYS A 171 -4.41 -0.81 -26.99
N ALA A 172 -5.21 0.24 -26.79
CA ALA A 172 -6.27 0.64 -27.70
C ALA A 172 -5.78 1.54 -28.86
N GLY A 173 -4.46 1.78 -28.96
CA GLY A 173 -3.85 2.60 -30.01
C GLY A 173 -3.96 4.11 -29.76
N LEU A 174 -4.26 4.53 -28.52
CA LEU A 174 -4.31 5.92 -28.10
C LEU A 174 -2.99 6.35 -27.45
N SER A 175 -2.67 7.62 -27.63
CA SER A 175 -1.57 8.27 -26.89
C SER A 175 -2.12 9.17 -25.79
N THR A 176 -1.28 9.63 -24.89
CA THR A 176 -1.65 10.58 -23.81
C THR A 176 -2.14 11.93 -24.31
N LYS A 177 -2.03 12.20 -25.65
CA LYS A 177 -2.59 13.41 -26.30
C LYS A 177 -4.03 13.23 -26.75
N ASP A 178 -4.52 11.99 -26.78
CA ASP A 178 -5.85 11.67 -27.28
C ASP A 178 -6.94 11.75 -26.19
N TYR A 179 -6.58 11.81 -24.92
CA TYR A 179 -7.49 11.92 -23.78
C TYR A 179 -6.85 12.79 -22.68
N HIS A 180 -7.58 13.05 -21.60
CA HIS A 180 -7.08 13.81 -20.45
C HIS A 180 -7.10 12.95 -19.20
N THR A 181 -6.04 12.95 -18.41
CA THR A 181 -6.06 12.45 -17.03
C THR A 181 -6.25 13.61 -16.06
N LEU A 182 -7.02 13.37 -15.00
CA LEU A 182 -7.32 14.35 -13.96
C LEU A 182 -7.12 13.71 -12.59
N ALA A 183 -6.25 14.28 -11.75
CA ALA A 183 -6.11 13.87 -10.37
C ALA A 183 -7.38 14.19 -9.59
N VAL A 184 -8.11 13.16 -9.14
CA VAL A 184 -9.40 13.27 -8.43
C VAL A 184 -9.39 12.64 -7.05
N GLY A 185 -8.27 12.00 -6.65
CA GLY A 185 -8.19 11.24 -5.41
C GLY A 185 -9.07 9.99 -5.44
N SER A 186 -9.61 9.62 -4.29
CA SER A 186 -10.52 8.48 -4.11
C SER A 186 -11.72 8.87 -3.26
N GLY A 187 -12.69 7.98 -3.09
CA GLY A 187 -13.86 8.22 -2.23
C GLY A 187 -14.70 9.42 -2.69
N ALA A 188 -14.96 10.33 -1.76
CA ALA A 188 -15.87 11.45 -2.00
C ALA A 188 -15.43 12.38 -3.14
N THR A 189 -14.13 12.58 -3.34
CA THR A 189 -13.59 13.46 -4.39
C THR A 189 -13.76 12.86 -5.77
N ALA A 190 -13.49 11.56 -5.95
CA ALA A 190 -13.72 10.84 -7.19
C ALA A 190 -15.22 10.78 -7.55
N ILE A 191 -16.10 10.53 -6.56
CA ILE A 191 -17.55 10.56 -6.74
C ILE A 191 -18.00 11.96 -7.19
N ALA A 192 -17.49 13.02 -6.56
CA ALA A 192 -17.83 14.39 -6.92
C ALA A 192 -17.36 14.75 -8.35
N ALA A 193 -16.23 14.22 -8.81
CA ALA A 193 -15.73 14.44 -10.16
C ALA A 193 -16.71 13.89 -11.22
N ILE A 194 -17.21 12.67 -11.03
CA ILE A 194 -18.26 12.08 -11.89
C ILE A 194 -19.56 12.88 -11.80
N GLN A 195 -20.02 13.17 -10.57
CA GLN A 195 -21.29 13.85 -10.34
C GLN A 195 -21.34 15.24 -10.95
N ARG A 196 -20.21 15.96 -10.99
CA ARG A 196 -20.09 17.30 -11.57
C ARG A 196 -19.77 17.28 -13.06
N GLY A 197 -19.49 16.12 -13.63
CA GLY A 197 -19.08 15.97 -15.02
C GLY A 197 -17.69 16.55 -15.31
N THR A 198 -16.81 16.68 -14.28
CA THR A 198 -15.42 17.09 -14.47
C THR A 198 -14.55 15.91 -14.91
N ALA A 199 -14.99 14.67 -14.67
CA ALA A 199 -14.45 13.47 -15.26
C ALA A 199 -15.57 12.67 -15.92
N ASP A 200 -15.30 12.12 -17.11
CA ASP A 200 -16.20 11.20 -17.82
C ASP A 200 -16.19 9.81 -17.18
N CYS A 201 -15.00 9.37 -16.77
CA CYS A 201 -14.74 8.12 -16.08
C CYS A 201 -13.78 8.36 -14.92
N VAL A 202 -13.74 7.41 -13.97
CA VAL A 202 -12.70 7.34 -12.94
C VAL A 202 -12.14 5.92 -12.84
N MET A 203 -10.83 5.78 -12.75
CA MET A 203 -10.16 4.54 -12.35
C MET A 203 -10.14 4.49 -10.83
N THR A 204 -10.86 3.57 -10.22
CA THR A 204 -11.04 3.53 -8.77
C THR A 204 -11.35 2.13 -8.25
N THR A 205 -11.17 1.94 -6.96
CA THR A 205 -11.41 0.69 -6.25
C THR A 205 -12.58 0.77 -5.25
N GLN A 206 -12.89 -0.32 -4.59
CA GLN A 206 -13.82 -0.33 -3.48
C GLN A 206 -13.27 0.49 -2.27
N PRO A 207 -14.14 1.16 -1.53
CA PRO A 207 -15.60 1.17 -1.62
C PRO A 207 -16.20 2.23 -2.57
N THR A 208 -15.37 3.00 -3.27
CA THR A 208 -15.81 4.07 -4.19
C THR A 208 -16.68 3.52 -5.32
N VAL A 209 -16.29 2.36 -5.88
CA VAL A 209 -17.05 1.67 -6.94
C VAL A 209 -18.48 1.43 -6.50
N GLY A 210 -18.68 0.78 -5.34
CA GLY A 210 -20.02 0.49 -4.81
C GLY A 210 -20.84 1.74 -4.53
N ALA A 211 -20.19 2.82 -4.09
CA ALA A 211 -20.88 4.10 -3.87
C ALA A 211 -21.34 4.75 -5.18
N LEU A 212 -20.54 4.67 -6.25
CA LEU A 212 -20.90 5.16 -7.59
C LEU A 212 -22.06 4.35 -8.17
N GLU A 213 -22.03 3.02 -8.06
CA GLU A 213 -23.09 2.12 -8.52
C GLU A 213 -24.39 2.38 -7.78
N THR A 214 -24.37 2.42 -6.45
CA THR A 214 -25.58 2.63 -5.61
C THR A 214 -26.25 3.98 -5.88
N LYS A 215 -25.46 5.00 -6.21
CA LYS A 215 -25.97 6.33 -6.57
C LYS A 215 -26.36 6.45 -8.04
N ASN A 216 -26.21 5.39 -8.84
CA ASN A 216 -26.43 5.38 -10.29
C ASN A 216 -25.63 6.47 -11.03
N LEU A 217 -24.45 6.81 -10.54
CA LEU A 217 -23.58 7.85 -11.10
C LEU A 217 -22.66 7.31 -12.19
N ALA A 218 -22.20 6.07 -12.04
CA ALA A 218 -21.32 5.42 -12.99
C ALA A 218 -21.54 3.92 -13.06
N VAL A 219 -21.12 3.32 -14.16
CA VAL A 219 -21.13 1.87 -14.39
C VAL A 219 -19.70 1.39 -14.66
N SER A 220 -19.40 0.16 -14.27
CA SER A 220 -18.11 -0.47 -14.59
C SER A 220 -18.05 -0.79 -16.09
N THR A 221 -17.04 -0.29 -16.77
CA THR A 221 -16.78 -0.54 -18.20
C THR A 221 -15.58 -1.44 -18.44
N ILE A 222 -14.60 -1.40 -17.54
CA ILE A 222 -13.44 -2.30 -17.53
C ILE A 222 -13.24 -2.75 -16.08
N ASP A 223 -13.24 -4.04 -15.85
CA ASP A 223 -13.02 -4.64 -14.53
C ASP A 223 -11.61 -5.22 -14.44
N LEU A 224 -10.80 -4.66 -13.54
CA LEU A 224 -9.45 -5.11 -13.21
C LEU A 224 -9.38 -5.63 -11.76
N ALA A 225 -10.54 -5.79 -11.10
CA ALA A 225 -10.58 -6.23 -9.71
C ALA A 225 -10.54 -7.75 -9.56
N THR A 226 -10.84 -8.49 -10.63
CA THR A 226 -10.72 -9.95 -10.66
C THR A 226 -9.47 -10.38 -11.43
N ALA A 227 -8.94 -11.57 -11.10
CA ALA A 227 -7.79 -12.14 -11.82
C ALA A 227 -8.11 -12.32 -13.33
N GLU A 228 -9.33 -12.78 -13.66
CA GLU A 228 -9.76 -12.96 -15.04
C GLU A 228 -9.87 -11.64 -15.79
N GLY A 229 -10.48 -10.62 -15.16
CA GLY A 229 -10.64 -9.30 -15.75
C GLY A 229 -9.28 -8.61 -15.97
N ALA A 230 -8.41 -8.66 -14.96
CA ALA A 230 -7.05 -8.15 -15.05
C ALA A 230 -6.27 -8.85 -16.17
N LYS A 231 -6.30 -10.18 -16.21
CA LYS A 231 -5.61 -10.97 -17.25
C LYS A 231 -6.13 -10.67 -18.65
N ALA A 232 -7.45 -10.53 -18.83
CA ALA A 232 -8.05 -10.19 -20.11
C ALA A 232 -7.63 -8.77 -20.57
N ALA A 233 -7.64 -7.80 -19.67
CA ALA A 233 -7.31 -6.42 -19.98
C ALA A 233 -5.81 -6.17 -20.10
N LEU A 234 -5.00 -6.75 -19.23
CA LEU A 234 -3.57 -6.45 -19.08
C LEU A 234 -2.67 -7.47 -19.79
N GLY A 235 -3.17 -8.69 -20.01
CA GLY A 235 -2.47 -9.74 -20.78
C GLY A 235 -1.75 -10.76 -19.91
N GLY A 236 -1.79 -10.67 -18.59
CA GLY A 236 -1.17 -11.59 -17.63
C GLY A 236 -1.63 -11.36 -16.20
N GLU A 237 -1.04 -12.09 -15.27
CA GLU A 237 -1.17 -11.81 -13.84
C GLU A 237 -0.67 -10.38 -13.56
N ALA A 238 -1.40 -9.61 -12.77
CA ALA A 238 -1.08 -8.20 -12.52
C ALA A 238 -1.14 -7.87 -11.02
N PRO A 239 -0.15 -8.33 -10.25
CA PRO A 239 -0.06 -8.02 -8.82
C PRO A 239 0.02 -6.51 -8.60
N ALA A 240 -0.72 -6.02 -7.61
CA ALA A 240 -0.75 -4.59 -7.32
C ALA A 240 -0.39 -4.28 -5.87
N ALA A 241 -1.36 -4.21 -4.95
CA ALA A 241 -1.08 -3.84 -3.57
C ALA A 241 -0.02 -4.74 -2.91
N GLY A 242 0.99 -4.13 -2.31
CA GLY A 242 2.10 -4.80 -1.64
C GLY A 242 2.73 -3.92 -0.57
N LEU A 243 3.71 -4.44 0.14
CA LEU A 243 4.52 -3.75 1.14
C LEU A 243 5.89 -3.45 0.55
N LEU A 244 6.17 -2.16 0.37
CA LEU A 244 7.41 -1.68 -0.22
C LEU A 244 8.33 -1.05 0.83
N ALA A 245 9.64 -1.24 0.66
CA ALA A 245 10.66 -0.61 1.47
C ALA A 245 11.94 -0.36 0.66
N GLN A 246 12.79 0.56 1.13
CA GLN A 246 14.13 0.70 0.56
C GLN A 246 14.97 -0.53 0.90
N SER A 247 15.65 -1.11 -0.09
CA SER A 247 16.45 -2.34 0.09
C SER A 247 17.52 -2.20 1.16
N ASP A 248 18.12 -1.01 1.33
CA ASP A 248 19.15 -0.77 2.34
C ASP A 248 18.56 -0.70 3.76
N TRP A 249 17.35 -0.16 3.91
CA TRP A 249 16.63 -0.21 5.19
C TRP A 249 16.33 -1.66 5.58
N VAL A 250 15.84 -2.45 4.64
CA VAL A 250 15.52 -3.88 4.86
C VAL A 250 16.75 -4.67 5.33
N LYS A 251 17.92 -4.47 4.69
CA LYS A 251 19.18 -5.16 5.08
C LYS A 251 19.60 -4.90 6.53
N THR A 252 19.31 -3.71 7.04
CA THR A 252 19.68 -3.33 8.41
C THR A 252 18.60 -3.59 9.44
N HIS A 253 17.35 -3.89 9.00
CA HIS A 253 16.17 -4.09 9.85
C HIS A 253 15.42 -5.39 9.49
N GLU A 254 16.14 -6.45 9.08
CA GLU A 254 15.53 -7.72 8.63
C GLU A 254 14.53 -8.30 9.62
N ASP A 255 14.83 -8.26 10.94
CA ASP A 255 13.94 -8.76 11.99
C ASP A 255 12.62 -7.98 12.03
N ALA A 256 12.69 -6.65 11.96
CA ALA A 256 11.49 -5.81 11.95
C ALA A 256 10.65 -6.04 10.68
N ALA A 257 11.31 -6.14 9.52
CA ALA A 257 10.66 -6.45 8.24
C ALA A 257 9.94 -7.81 8.30
N GLN A 258 10.61 -8.85 8.81
CA GLN A 258 10.01 -10.18 8.96
C GLN A 258 8.78 -10.16 9.87
N LYS A 259 8.83 -9.43 10.97
CA LYS A 259 7.70 -9.32 11.92
C LYS A 259 6.48 -8.66 11.29
N VAL A 260 6.68 -7.59 10.51
CA VAL A 260 5.60 -6.92 9.77
C VAL A 260 5.00 -7.87 8.72
N VAL A 261 5.84 -8.57 7.95
CA VAL A 261 5.39 -9.53 6.95
C VAL A 261 4.62 -10.70 7.59
N ASN A 262 5.09 -11.25 8.72
CA ASN A 262 4.38 -12.30 9.45
C ASN A 262 2.95 -11.85 9.81
N ALA A 263 2.79 -10.62 10.31
CA ALA A 263 1.48 -10.07 10.66
C ALA A 263 0.57 -9.93 9.43
N LEU A 264 1.09 -9.45 8.31
CA LEU A 264 0.31 -9.27 7.09
C LEU A 264 -0.08 -10.60 6.45
N VAL A 265 0.83 -11.59 6.38
CA VAL A 265 0.51 -12.93 5.86
C VAL A 265 -0.55 -13.61 6.71
N GLU A 266 -0.43 -13.56 8.05
CA GLU A 266 -1.48 -14.10 8.93
C GLU A 266 -2.81 -13.39 8.72
N THR A 267 -2.79 -12.07 8.51
CA THR A 267 -4.01 -11.30 8.24
C THR A 267 -4.67 -11.71 6.93
N MET A 268 -3.91 -11.87 5.85
CA MET A 268 -4.46 -12.30 4.55
C MET A 268 -4.99 -13.73 4.61
N HIS A 269 -4.30 -14.61 5.33
CA HIS A 269 -4.80 -15.96 5.57
C HIS A 269 -6.10 -15.95 6.38
N TRP A 270 -6.20 -15.07 7.39
CA TRP A 270 -7.43 -14.87 8.16
C TRP A 270 -8.57 -14.33 7.28
N ILE A 271 -8.31 -13.34 6.40
CA ILE A 271 -9.30 -12.82 5.43
C ILE A 271 -9.84 -13.95 4.56
N SER A 272 -9.00 -14.86 4.07
CA SER A 272 -9.42 -15.94 3.18
C SER A 272 -10.43 -16.90 3.80
N SER A 273 -10.41 -17.03 5.12
CA SER A 273 -11.23 -17.97 5.89
C SER A 273 -12.45 -17.34 6.57
N HIS A 274 -12.65 -16.01 6.44
CA HIS A 274 -13.74 -15.29 7.11
C HIS A 274 -14.67 -14.60 6.11
N SER A 275 -15.92 -14.41 6.52
CA SER A 275 -16.90 -13.68 5.72
C SER A 275 -16.56 -12.18 5.67
N ALA A 276 -17.06 -11.49 4.65
CA ALA A 276 -16.93 -10.04 4.57
C ALA A 276 -17.56 -9.31 5.77
N ALA A 277 -18.63 -9.88 6.35
CA ALA A 277 -19.26 -9.35 7.55
C ALA A 277 -18.35 -9.50 8.77
N ASP A 278 -17.75 -10.69 8.99
CA ASP A 278 -16.80 -10.91 10.08
C ASP A 278 -15.59 -9.98 10.00
N ILE A 279 -15.10 -9.74 8.77
CA ILE A 279 -13.99 -8.81 8.52
C ILE A 279 -14.41 -7.38 8.89
N ALA A 280 -15.55 -6.94 8.40
CA ALA A 280 -16.07 -5.60 8.66
C ALA A 280 -16.34 -5.34 10.16
N ASP A 281 -16.71 -6.37 10.93
CA ASP A 281 -16.91 -6.29 12.38
C ASP A 281 -15.62 -6.08 13.18
N LYS A 282 -14.45 -6.38 12.60
CA LYS A 282 -13.16 -6.13 13.23
C LYS A 282 -12.62 -4.72 12.95
N LEU A 283 -13.14 -4.04 11.96
CA LEU A 283 -12.64 -2.72 11.56
C LEU A 283 -13.30 -1.60 12.36
N PRO A 284 -12.63 -0.46 12.54
CA PRO A 284 -13.24 0.72 13.14
C PRO A 284 -14.48 1.17 12.34
N THR A 285 -15.50 1.66 13.04
CA THR A 285 -16.75 2.09 12.39
C THR A 285 -16.53 3.10 11.27
N SER A 286 -15.60 4.05 11.44
CA SER A 286 -15.27 5.06 10.43
C SER A 286 -14.71 4.47 9.13
N TYR A 287 -14.18 3.26 9.18
CA TYR A 287 -13.68 2.52 8.02
C TYR A 287 -14.81 1.94 7.17
N VAL A 288 -15.77 1.32 7.84
CA VAL A 288 -16.85 0.56 7.20
C VAL A 288 -18.11 1.40 6.97
N GLN A 289 -18.18 2.58 7.59
CA GLN A 289 -19.33 3.47 7.47
C GLN A 289 -18.92 4.93 7.59
N ASN A 290 -19.32 5.75 6.61
CA ASN A 290 -19.09 7.19 6.58
C ASN A 290 -20.18 7.87 5.74
N SER A 291 -20.01 9.16 5.39
CA SER A 291 -21.00 9.90 4.56
C SER A 291 -21.14 9.36 3.13
N THR A 292 -20.23 8.50 2.69
CA THR A 292 -20.17 7.98 1.32
C THR A 292 -20.73 6.58 1.20
N ILE A 293 -20.54 5.73 2.21
CA ILE A 293 -20.91 4.32 2.21
C ILE A 293 -21.50 3.88 3.56
N SER A 294 -22.51 3.02 3.54
CA SER A 294 -23.01 2.30 4.72
C SER A 294 -22.21 1.02 4.96
N LYS A 295 -22.30 0.45 6.18
CA LYS A 295 -21.66 -0.83 6.51
C LYS A 295 -22.11 -1.96 5.58
N ASP A 296 -23.40 -2.05 5.25
CA ASP A 296 -23.94 -3.09 4.37
C ASP A 296 -23.36 -2.97 2.96
N GLN A 297 -23.18 -1.73 2.46
CA GLN A 297 -22.52 -1.48 1.18
C GLN A 297 -21.05 -1.86 1.21
N TYR A 298 -20.35 -1.55 2.31
CA TYR A 298 -18.94 -1.95 2.50
C TYR A 298 -18.78 -3.47 2.50
N VAL A 299 -19.64 -4.19 3.24
CA VAL A 299 -19.66 -5.66 3.30
C VAL A 299 -19.94 -6.25 1.93
N SER A 300 -20.94 -5.74 1.21
CA SER A 300 -21.27 -6.22 -0.14
C SER A 300 -20.13 -6.00 -1.13
N ALA A 301 -19.45 -4.86 -1.03
CA ALA A 301 -18.28 -4.55 -1.84
C ALA A 301 -17.10 -5.49 -1.55
N LEU A 302 -16.83 -5.73 -0.27
CA LEU A 302 -15.76 -6.63 0.16
C LEU A 302 -16.04 -8.08 -0.23
N ASP A 303 -17.29 -8.53 -0.15
CA ASP A 303 -17.65 -9.90 -0.54
C ASP A 303 -17.38 -10.18 -2.03
N LYS A 304 -17.57 -9.17 -2.87
CA LYS A 304 -17.24 -9.24 -4.31
C LYS A 304 -15.74 -9.32 -4.55
N ASP A 305 -14.95 -8.55 -3.83
CA ASP A 305 -13.55 -8.26 -4.19
C ASP A 305 -12.50 -8.86 -3.25
N LYS A 306 -12.88 -9.47 -2.10
CA LYS A 306 -11.91 -10.06 -1.16
C LYS A 306 -11.07 -11.19 -1.76
N GLY A 307 -11.54 -11.81 -2.85
CA GLY A 307 -10.80 -12.83 -3.59
C GLY A 307 -9.52 -12.32 -4.28
N GLN A 308 -9.32 -11.00 -4.34
CA GLN A 308 -8.08 -10.42 -4.84
C GLN A 308 -6.88 -10.65 -3.91
N PHE A 309 -7.11 -10.82 -2.59
CA PHE A 309 -6.03 -11.01 -1.63
C PHE A 309 -5.38 -12.38 -1.76
N LEU A 310 -4.05 -12.40 -1.69
CA LEU A 310 -3.22 -13.60 -1.76
C LEU A 310 -3.01 -14.14 -0.34
N PRO A 311 -3.61 -15.27 0.05
CA PRO A 311 -3.57 -15.76 1.43
C PRO A 311 -2.15 -16.07 1.95
N ASP A 312 -1.22 -16.33 1.04
CA ASP A 312 0.17 -16.70 1.32
C ASP A 312 1.18 -15.56 1.11
N GLY A 313 0.74 -14.42 0.60
CA GLY A 313 1.60 -13.26 0.39
C GLY A 313 2.69 -13.40 -0.65
N ILE A 314 2.62 -14.44 -1.49
CA ILE A 314 3.65 -14.78 -2.49
C ILE A 314 3.41 -13.97 -3.77
N MET A 315 4.47 -13.41 -4.32
CA MET A 315 4.45 -12.77 -5.65
C MET A 315 4.17 -13.82 -6.71
N PRO A 316 3.07 -13.70 -7.50
CA PRO A 316 2.67 -14.72 -8.46
C PRO A 316 3.56 -14.75 -9.70
N ALA A 317 3.78 -15.97 -10.23
CA ALA A 317 4.55 -16.18 -11.46
C ALA A 317 3.96 -15.41 -12.64
N GLY A 318 4.82 -14.81 -13.42
CA GLY A 318 4.47 -13.97 -14.57
C GLY A 318 3.98 -12.57 -14.20
N GLY A 319 3.65 -12.33 -12.93
CA GLY A 319 3.18 -11.03 -12.46
C GLY A 319 4.21 -9.91 -12.63
N PRO A 320 5.42 -10.05 -12.09
CA PRO A 320 6.47 -9.04 -12.24
C PRO A 320 6.79 -8.71 -13.70
N LYS A 321 6.80 -9.74 -14.56
CA LYS A 321 7.03 -9.53 -15.98
C LYS A 321 5.88 -8.76 -16.65
N THR A 322 4.64 -9.08 -16.32
CA THR A 322 3.47 -8.36 -16.85
C THR A 322 3.57 -6.87 -16.52
N ILE A 323 3.85 -6.55 -15.25
CA ILE A 323 3.99 -5.15 -14.80
C ILE A 323 5.18 -4.46 -15.46
N PHE A 324 6.34 -5.14 -15.58
CA PHE A 324 7.49 -4.62 -16.30
C PHE A 324 7.18 -4.29 -17.76
N ASP A 325 6.46 -5.17 -18.47
CA ASP A 325 6.05 -4.96 -19.86
C ASP A 325 5.02 -3.81 -19.97
N MET A 326 4.18 -3.62 -18.96
CA MET A 326 3.27 -2.47 -18.87
C MET A 326 4.04 -1.16 -18.79
N GLU A 327 5.00 -1.04 -17.87
CA GLU A 327 5.84 0.14 -17.69
C GLU A 327 6.61 0.48 -18.96
N LYS A 328 7.19 -0.52 -19.60
CA LYS A 328 7.85 -0.35 -20.89
C LYS A 328 6.91 0.16 -21.97
N THR A 329 5.66 -0.32 -21.99
CA THR A 329 4.64 0.08 -22.98
C THR A 329 4.23 1.54 -22.83
N ILE A 330 4.15 2.06 -21.61
CA ILE A 330 3.84 3.47 -21.35
C ILE A 330 5.05 4.41 -21.43
N GLY A 331 6.24 3.85 -21.70
CA GLY A 331 7.45 4.63 -22.03
C GLY A 331 8.41 4.83 -20.86
N VAL A 332 8.27 4.08 -19.78
CA VAL A 332 9.28 4.08 -18.69
C VAL A 332 10.57 3.44 -19.20
N ASP A 333 11.70 4.08 -18.94
CA ASP A 333 13.03 3.53 -19.28
C ASP A 333 13.40 2.40 -18.33
N THR A 334 13.01 1.19 -18.70
CA THR A 334 13.27 -0.03 -17.94
C THR A 334 14.67 -0.63 -18.15
N SER A 335 15.55 0.03 -18.89
CA SER A 335 16.90 -0.49 -19.25
C SER A 335 17.79 -0.81 -18.05
N LYS A 336 17.54 -0.19 -16.90
CA LYS A 336 18.27 -0.39 -15.64
C LYS A 336 17.52 -1.25 -14.64
N VAL A 337 16.32 -1.68 -14.96
CA VAL A 337 15.47 -2.47 -14.06
C VAL A 337 15.83 -3.93 -14.17
N ASN A 338 16.16 -4.54 -13.03
CA ASN A 338 16.29 -5.98 -12.91
C ASN A 338 15.07 -6.50 -12.14
N ILE A 339 14.22 -7.25 -12.80
CA ILE A 339 12.96 -7.75 -12.22
C ILE A 339 13.21 -8.51 -10.90
N SER A 340 14.27 -9.33 -10.82
CA SER A 340 14.61 -10.10 -9.60
C SER A 340 14.91 -9.23 -8.38
N ASP A 341 15.26 -7.96 -8.57
CA ASP A 341 15.58 -7.03 -7.48
C ASP A 341 14.35 -6.19 -7.05
N THR A 342 13.23 -6.32 -7.74
CA THR A 342 11.98 -5.55 -7.45
C THR A 342 11.11 -6.19 -6.38
N PHE A 343 11.28 -7.48 -6.10
CA PHE A 343 10.49 -8.22 -5.10
C PHE A 343 11.31 -9.31 -4.42
N THR A 344 10.77 -9.85 -3.32
CA THR A 344 11.28 -11.07 -2.70
C THR A 344 10.16 -11.85 -2.04
N ASN A 345 10.15 -13.18 -2.21
CA ASN A 345 9.25 -14.08 -1.48
C ASN A 345 9.86 -14.57 -0.15
N LYS A 346 11.12 -14.25 0.16
CA LYS A 346 11.86 -14.73 1.34
C LYS A 346 11.06 -14.60 2.64
N TYR A 347 10.47 -13.41 2.86
CA TYR A 347 9.78 -13.11 4.11
C TYR A 347 8.40 -13.78 4.18
N ALA A 348 7.69 -13.85 3.06
CA ALA A 348 6.41 -14.55 2.96
C ALA A 348 6.59 -16.07 3.12
N ASP A 349 7.65 -16.66 2.56
CA ASP A 349 8.00 -18.08 2.74
C ASP A 349 8.27 -18.40 4.21
N VAL A 350 9.01 -17.56 4.92
CA VAL A 350 9.26 -17.73 6.37
C VAL A 350 7.96 -17.62 7.16
N ALA A 351 7.09 -16.66 6.84
CA ALA A 351 5.81 -16.48 7.48
C ALA A 351 4.88 -17.69 7.24
N ASN A 352 4.79 -18.17 6.00
CA ASN A 352 3.99 -19.36 5.64
C ASN A 352 4.46 -20.60 6.40
N LYS A 353 5.76 -20.81 6.47
CA LYS A 353 6.34 -21.93 7.25
C LYS A 353 6.04 -21.82 8.74
N LEU A 354 6.16 -20.61 9.32
CA LEU A 354 5.87 -20.32 10.72
C LEU A 354 4.40 -20.62 11.07
N LEU A 355 3.50 -20.29 10.15
CA LEU A 355 2.05 -20.40 10.32
C LEU A 355 1.48 -21.76 9.88
N GLY A 356 2.29 -22.61 9.26
CA GLY A 356 1.81 -23.87 8.66
C GLY A 356 0.87 -23.66 7.48
N ILE A 357 0.98 -22.51 6.78
CA ILE A 357 0.19 -22.21 5.60
C ILE A 357 0.79 -22.94 4.39
N THR A 358 -0.05 -23.69 3.69
CA THR A 358 0.33 -24.27 2.39
C THR A 358 0.27 -23.18 1.33
N THR A 359 1.39 -22.90 0.68
CA THR A 359 1.45 -21.95 -0.43
C THR A 359 0.60 -22.46 -1.60
N THR A 360 -0.33 -21.63 -2.05
CA THR A 360 -1.25 -21.91 -3.17
C THR A 360 -0.88 -21.11 -4.42
N THR A 361 -0.21 -19.97 -4.25
CA THR A 361 0.30 -19.15 -5.34
C THR A 361 1.55 -19.78 -5.93
N THR A 362 1.59 -19.98 -7.24
CA THR A 362 2.83 -20.35 -7.94
C THR A 362 3.80 -19.18 -7.86
N PRO A 363 4.98 -19.33 -7.23
CA PRO A 363 5.87 -18.21 -6.99
C PRO A 363 6.54 -17.72 -8.28
N ALA A 364 6.75 -16.40 -8.39
CA ALA A 364 7.56 -15.81 -9.43
C ALA A 364 9.03 -16.23 -9.26
N GLY A 365 9.65 -16.60 -10.38
CA GLY A 365 11.09 -16.84 -10.47
C GLY A 365 11.89 -15.54 -10.66
N ALA A 366 13.19 -15.67 -10.93
CA ALA A 366 14.08 -14.53 -11.15
C ALA A 366 13.70 -13.67 -12.37
N ASP A 367 13.01 -14.26 -13.33
CA ASP A 367 12.55 -13.58 -14.55
C ASP A 367 11.13 -12.99 -14.43
N GLY A 368 10.52 -13.12 -13.26
CA GLY A 368 9.15 -12.60 -12.97
C GLY A 368 8.04 -13.61 -13.12
#